data_0692dcd3af924b09db448e1313c93eef
#
_entry.id   0692dcd3af924b09db448e1313c93eef
#
_cell.length_a   1.000
_cell.length_b   1.000
_cell.length_c   1.000
_cell.angle_alpha   90.00
_cell.angle_beta   90.00
_cell.angle_gamma   90.00
#
_symmetry.space_group_name_H-M   'P 1'
#
loop_
_entity.id
_entity.type
_entity.pdbx_description
1 polymer ?
#
loop_
_entity_poly.entity_id
_entity_poly.type
_entity_poly.pdbx_seq_one_letter_code
_entity_poly.pdbx_strand_id
1 'polypeptide(L)'
;MMNKQLAFVKSGLGLALCFLMVGAGVTPPIHASNANVSISQQAKKVTGTVTDAKGEPLLGVNVVVKGTTNGTITDLDGKYSLEVEPNSILVVSYIGYVSQQIPASGEVVNVTLKEDTQNLDEVVVVGYGTQQKKDITG
;
A
#
# COMPACT_ATOMS: atom_id res chain seq x y z
N MET A 1 4.68 13.00 34.46
CA MET A 1 5.32 13.11 33.56
C MET A 1 5.13 14.12 32.71
N MET A 2 4.35 14.64 32.48
CA MET A 2 4.17 15.51 31.58
C MET A 2 4.35 16.82 31.84
N ASN A 3 4.81 17.18 32.80
CA ASN A 3 4.87 18.49 33.12
C ASN A 3 5.87 19.26 32.49
N LYS A 4 6.74 18.67 31.83
CA LYS A 4 7.75 19.39 31.30
C LYS A 4 7.36 20.37 30.39
N GLN A 5 6.39 20.26 29.76
CA GLN A 5 6.10 21.17 28.83
C GLN A 5 5.83 22.47 29.32
N LEU A 6 5.44 22.57 30.41
CA LEU A 6 5.11 23.83 30.86
C LEU A 6 6.19 24.70 30.98
N ALA A 7 7.24 24.23 31.21
CA ALA A 7 8.33 25.09 31.47
C ALA A 7 8.66 25.87 30.29
N PHE A 8 8.33 25.44 29.23
CA PHE A 8 8.66 26.04 28.14
C PHE A 8 8.01 27.23 27.91
N VAL A 9 6.88 27.31 28.14
CA VAL A 9 6.19 28.39 27.84
C VAL A 9 6.64 29.57 28.51
N LYS A 10 7.18 29.42 29.62
CA LYS A 10 7.54 30.55 30.26
C LYS A 10 8.56 31.25 29.71
N SER A 11 9.41 30.64 29.11
CA SER A 11 10.50 31.45 28.79
C SER A 11 10.22 32.34 27.71
N GLY A 12 9.20 32.17 27.08
CA GLY A 12 9.05 33.03 26.00
C GLY A 12 8.64 34.38 26.34
N LEU A 13 8.40 34.59 27.53
CA LEU A 13 7.86 35.71 27.75
C LEU A 13 8.63 36.83 27.89
N GLY A 14 9.63 36.73 28.03
CA GLY A 14 10.31 37.83 28.38
C GLY A 14 10.78 38.72 27.41
N LEU A 15 10.65 38.43 26.39
CA LEU A 15 11.17 39.16 25.51
C LEU A 15 10.55 40.12 24.86
N ALA A 16 9.57 40.33 25.04
CA ALA A 16 8.91 41.17 24.29
C ALA A 16 9.21 42.49 24.28
N LEU A 17 10.03 42.91 25.05
CA LEU A 17 10.03 44.11 25.16
C LEU A 17 10.76 44.94 24.42
N CYS A 18 11.49 44.71 23.73
CA CYS A 18 12.29 45.60 23.24
C CYS A 18 12.02 46.26 22.07
N PHE A 19 11.08 46.55 21.80
CA PHE A 19 10.94 47.06 20.67
C PHE A 19 10.37 48.17 20.34
N LEU A 20 10.86 49.05 20.48
CA LEU A 20 10.41 50.17 20.10
C LEU A 20 11.08 50.78 19.17
N MET A 21 11.31 50.69 18.23
CA MET A 21 11.88 51.45 17.47
C MET A 21 11.28 51.60 16.24
N VAL A 22 10.93 52.31 15.97
CA VAL A 22 10.64 53.08 15.11
C VAL A 22 11.21 52.93 13.91
N GLY A 23 10.75 52.64 13.07
CA GLY A 23 11.34 52.69 12.01
C GLY A 23 10.55 52.97 10.94
N ALA A 24 10.95 53.50 10.08
CA ALA A 24 10.25 53.86 8.99
C ALA A 24 9.88 52.70 8.26
N GLY A 25 8.84 52.58 7.92
CA GLY A 25 8.30 51.61 7.38
C GLY A 25 8.60 50.93 6.19
N VAL A 26 9.30 50.04 6.23
CA VAL A 26 9.45 49.17 5.13
C VAL A 26 8.83 47.88 5.58
N THR A 27 7.68 47.63 5.16
CA THR A 27 7.11 46.33 5.48
C THR A 27 7.58 45.40 4.41
N PRO A 28 8.31 44.42 4.77
CA PRO A 28 8.67 43.45 3.78
C PRO A 28 7.45 42.68 3.38
N PRO A 29 7.33 42.34 2.17
CA PRO A 29 6.20 41.59 1.73
C PRO A 29 6.28 40.22 2.39
N ILE A 30 5.28 39.91 3.10
CA ILE A 30 5.21 38.62 3.65
C ILE A 30 4.83 37.71 2.54
N HIS A 31 5.76 37.03 2.04
CA HIS A 31 5.46 36.06 1.05
C HIS A 31 4.96 34.89 1.85
N ALA A 32 3.74 34.71 1.82
CA ALA A 32 3.19 33.50 2.34
C ALA A 32 3.60 32.41 1.39
N SER A 33 4.65 31.76 1.72
CA SER A 33 4.99 30.60 0.97
C SER A 33 3.97 29.58 1.40
N ASN A 34 3.15 29.20 0.51
CA ASN A 34 2.33 28.08 0.72
C ASN A 34 3.29 26.92 0.63
N ALA A 35 3.82 26.57 1.71
CA ALA A 35 4.58 25.37 1.74
C ALA A 35 3.55 24.27 1.65
N ASN A 36 3.41 23.76 0.47
CA ASN A 36 2.68 22.56 0.32
C ASN A 36 3.57 21.54 0.98
N VAL A 37 3.25 21.25 2.18
CA VAL A 37 3.94 20.18 2.85
C VAL A 37 3.36 18.94 2.21
N SER A 38 4.01 18.51 1.17
CA SER A 38 3.73 17.22 0.65
C SER A 38 4.26 16.29 1.70
N ILE A 39 3.38 15.70 2.44
CA ILE A 39 3.78 14.65 3.31
C ILE A 39 4.03 13.49 2.36
N SER A 40 5.24 13.38 1.94
CA SER A 40 5.66 12.26 1.17
C SER A 40 5.66 11.11 2.13
N GLN A 41 4.65 10.29 2.07
CA GLN A 41 4.67 9.06 2.81
C GLN A 41 5.79 8.23 2.20
N GLN A 42 6.74 7.93 3.02
CA GLN A 42 7.92 7.27 2.55
C GLN A 42 7.57 5.87 2.13
N ALA A 43 7.78 5.57 0.89
CA ALA A 43 7.56 4.24 0.36
C ALA A 43 8.46 3.23 1.08
N LYS A 44 7.90 2.08 1.36
CA LYS A 44 8.61 1.07 2.08
C LYS A 44 8.82 -0.11 1.14
N LYS A 45 9.98 -0.66 1.13
CA LYS A 45 10.26 -1.81 0.29
C LYS A 45 9.81 -3.08 1.01
N VAL A 46 8.93 -3.82 0.38
CA VAL A 46 8.43 -5.09 0.89
C VAL A 46 8.97 -6.20 -0.02
N THR A 47 9.47 -7.23 0.58
CA THR A 47 9.96 -8.40 -0.14
C THR A 47 9.24 -9.63 0.41
N GLY A 48 9.29 -10.72 -0.27
CA GLY A 48 8.70 -11.95 0.21
C GLY A 48 8.77 -13.05 -0.81
N THR A 49 8.24 -14.19 -0.44
CA THR A 49 8.20 -15.37 -1.32
C THR A 49 6.76 -15.85 -1.41
N VAL A 50 6.34 -16.21 -2.60
CA VAL A 50 5.02 -16.78 -2.83
C VAL A 50 5.18 -18.26 -3.11
N THR A 51 4.48 -19.07 -2.35
CA THR A 51 4.53 -20.53 -2.48
C THR A 51 3.11 -21.09 -2.62
N ASP A 52 3.02 -22.31 -3.03
CA ASP A 52 1.73 -23.00 -3.04
C ASP A 52 1.50 -23.68 -1.69
N ALA A 53 0.41 -24.43 -1.58
CA ALA A 53 0.07 -25.12 -0.34
C ALA A 53 1.07 -26.25 0.00
N LYS A 54 1.91 -26.62 -0.94
CA LYS A 54 2.89 -27.67 -0.73
C LYS A 54 4.25 -27.08 -0.35
N GLY A 55 4.36 -25.77 -0.43
CA GLY A 55 5.61 -25.07 -0.13
C GLY A 55 6.50 -24.85 -1.34
N GLU A 56 5.99 -25.10 -2.54
CA GLU A 56 6.79 -24.91 -3.74
C GLU A 56 6.70 -23.46 -4.19
N PRO A 57 7.81 -22.85 -4.60
CA PRO A 57 7.79 -21.47 -5.04
C PRO A 57 7.03 -21.32 -6.36
N LEU A 58 6.24 -20.29 -6.45
CA LEU A 58 5.45 -20.04 -7.65
C LEU A 58 6.04 -18.89 -8.46
N LEU A 59 6.40 -19.21 -9.69
CA LEU A 59 6.95 -18.24 -10.63
C LEU A 59 5.82 -17.55 -11.36
N GLY A 60 5.94 -16.28 -11.57
CA GLY A 60 4.98 -15.54 -12.40
C GLY A 60 3.72 -15.09 -11.67
N VAL A 61 3.74 -15.14 -10.36
CA VAL A 61 2.60 -14.69 -9.55
C VAL A 61 2.54 -13.17 -9.59
N ASN A 62 1.36 -12.63 -9.79
CA ASN A 62 1.16 -11.21 -9.86
C ASN A 62 0.93 -10.64 -8.46
N VAL A 63 1.73 -9.70 -8.04
CA VAL A 63 1.63 -9.04 -6.75
C VAL A 63 1.41 -7.56 -6.99
N VAL A 64 0.25 -7.04 -6.65
CA VAL A 64 -0.13 -5.66 -6.94
C VAL A 64 -0.61 -4.97 -5.66
N VAL A 65 -0.33 -3.70 -5.54
CA VAL A 65 -0.85 -2.91 -4.41
C VAL A 65 -2.30 -2.55 -4.72
N LYS A 66 -3.20 -2.92 -3.82
CA LYS A 66 -4.63 -2.72 -4.01
C LYS A 66 -4.95 -1.25 -4.28
N GLY A 67 -5.74 -1.03 -5.29
CA GLY A 67 -6.16 0.33 -5.65
C GLY A 67 -5.16 1.11 -6.48
N THR A 68 -4.08 0.49 -6.87
CA THR A 68 -3.05 1.15 -7.69
C THR A 68 -2.64 0.25 -8.84
N THR A 69 -1.81 0.76 -9.72
CA THR A 69 -1.23 -0.03 -10.80
C THR A 69 0.19 -0.49 -10.43
N ASN A 70 0.62 -0.20 -9.20
CA ASN A 70 1.96 -0.57 -8.78
C ASN A 70 2.00 -2.06 -8.45
N GLY A 71 2.80 -2.80 -9.13
CA GLY A 71 2.88 -4.25 -8.93
C GLY A 71 4.15 -4.86 -9.50
N THR A 72 4.34 -6.12 -9.21
CA THR A 72 5.50 -6.89 -9.67
C THR A 72 5.10 -8.35 -9.88
N ILE A 73 6.01 -9.14 -10.37
CA ILE A 73 5.80 -10.56 -10.61
C ILE A 73 6.89 -11.33 -9.90
N THR A 74 6.58 -12.51 -9.39
CA THR A 74 7.58 -13.34 -8.71
C THR A 74 8.57 -13.95 -9.70
N ASP A 75 9.77 -14.17 -9.23
CA ASP A 75 10.85 -14.77 -10.02
C ASP A 75 10.83 -16.31 -9.91
N LEU A 76 11.89 -16.93 -10.40
CA LEU A 76 11.99 -18.40 -10.40
C LEU A 76 11.94 -19.01 -9.01
N ASP A 77 12.37 -18.28 -8.02
CA ASP A 77 12.35 -18.74 -6.65
C ASP A 77 11.08 -18.28 -5.92
N GLY A 78 10.12 -17.77 -6.63
CA GLY A 78 8.89 -17.27 -6.05
C GLY A 78 9.06 -15.96 -5.29
N LYS A 79 10.21 -15.31 -5.43
CA LYS A 79 10.49 -14.09 -4.67
C LYS A 79 10.00 -12.85 -5.37
N TYR A 80 9.58 -11.88 -4.62
CA TYR A 80 9.16 -10.59 -5.16
C TYR A 80 9.70 -9.45 -4.30
N SER A 81 9.75 -8.27 -4.89
CA SER A 81 10.16 -7.05 -4.20
C SER A 81 9.34 -5.92 -4.77
N LEU A 82 8.72 -5.15 -3.90
CA LEU A 82 7.82 -4.09 -4.32
C LEU A 82 7.86 -2.94 -3.33
N GLU A 83 7.84 -1.72 -3.82
CA GLU A 83 7.78 -0.56 -2.95
C GLU A 83 6.33 -0.19 -2.74
N VAL A 84 5.92 -0.03 -1.51
CA VAL A 84 4.54 0.21 -1.15
C VAL A 84 4.42 1.30 -0.12
N GLU A 85 3.28 1.93 -0.05
CA GLU A 85 3.01 2.90 0.99
C GLU A 85 2.66 2.20 2.29
N PRO A 86 2.84 2.87 3.42
CA PRO A 86 2.46 2.28 4.70
C PRO A 86 0.98 1.88 4.70
N ASN A 87 0.70 0.76 5.32
CA ASN A 87 -0.66 0.25 5.45
C ASN A 87 -1.30 -0.17 4.13
N SER A 88 -0.51 -0.41 3.12
CA SER A 88 -1.02 -0.91 1.84
C SER A 88 -1.45 -2.36 1.94
N ILE A 89 -2.33 -2.76 1.06
CA ILE A 89 -2.75 -4.15 0.95
C ILE A 89 -2.21 -4.70 -0.36
N LEU A 90 -1.56 -5.82 -0.32
CA LEU A 90 -1.08 -6.51 -1.51
C LEU A 90 -2.13 -7.48 -1.98
N VAL A 91 -2.41 -7.46 -3.26
CA VAL A 91 -3.29 -8.43 -3.90
C VAL A 91 -2.39 -9.39 -4.66
N VAL A 92 -2.38 -10.63 -4.25
CA VAL A 92 -1.54 -11.65 -4.86
C VAL A 92 -2.46 -12.58 -5.64
N SER A 93 -2.20 -12.72 -6.92
CA SER A 93 -3.04 -13.54 -7.79
C SER A 93 -2.20 -14.35 -8.78
N TYR A 94 -2.67 -15.52 -9.07
CA TYR A 94 -2.02 -16.38 -10.04
C TYR A 94 -3.09 -17.27 -10.69
N ILE A 95 -2.84 -17.67 -11.95
CA ILE A 95 -3.83 -18.41 -12.67
C ILE A 95 -3.95 -19.80 -12.06
N GLY A 96 -5.14 -20.25 -11.79
CA GLY A 96 -5.39 -21.54 -11.14
C GLY A 96 -5.32 -21.51 -9.62
N TYR A 97 -5.14 -20.32 -9.02
CA TYR A 97 -5.06 -20.18 -7.58
C TYR A 97 -6.02 -19.12 -7.09
N VAL A 98 -6.41 -19.23 -5.84
CA VAL A 98 -7.30 -18.25 -5.21
C VAL A 98 -6.53 -16.99 -4.87
N SER A 99 -6.99 -15.84 -5.32
CA SER A 99 -6.35 -14.57 -5.02
C SER A 99 -6.45 -14.24 -3.54
N GLN A 100 -5.41 -13.68 -2.98
CA GLN A 100 -5.37 -13.29 -1.58
C GLN A 100 -5.05 -11.81 -1.41
N GLN A 101 -5.58 -11.22 -0.37
CA GLN A 101 -5.28 -9.84 -0.01
C GLN A 101 -4.56 -9.88 1.34
N ILE A 102 -3.38 -9.32 1.38
CA ILE A 102 -2.53 -9.39 2.55
C ILE A 102 -2.01 -8.01 2.90
N PRO A 103 -2.09 -7.59 4.13
CA PRO A 103 -1.58 -6.28 4.51
C PRO A 103 -0.05 -6.27 4.45
N ALA A 104 0.50 -5.23 3.89
CA ALA A 104 1.94 -5.07 3.79
C ALA A 104 2.49 -4.49 5.10
N SER A 105 2.30 -5.21 6.17
CA SER A 105 2.65 -4.70 7.48
C SER A 105 4.12 -4.83 7.84
N GLY A 106 4.83 -5.68 7.17
CA GLY A 106 6.26 -5.90 7.46
C GLY A 106 7.14 -5.61 6.29
N GLU A 107 8.42 -5.80 6.44
CA GLU A 107 9.34 -5.68 5.33
C GLU A 107 9.41 -6.99 4.57
N VAL A 108 9.03 -8.09 5.20
CA VAL A 108 9.01 -9.39 4.55
C VAL A 108 7.60 -9.96 4.69
N VAL A 109 6.97 -10.22 3.58
CA VAL A 109 5.60 -10.75 3.55
C VAL A 109 5.60 -12.00 2.68
N ASN A 110 5.58 -13.15 3.30
CA ASN A 110 5.52 -14.42 2.59
C ASN A 110 4.06 -14.83 2.40
N VAL A 111 3.73 -15.38 1.27
CA VAL A 111 2.37 -15.69 0.89
C VAL A 111 2.27 -17.13 0.46
N THR A 112 1.23 -17.81 0.91
CA THR A 112 0.95 -19.17 0.45
C THR A 112 -0.40 -19.14 -0.27
N LEU A 113 -0.42 -19.48 -1.54
CA LEU A 113 -1.62 -19.53 -2.34
C LEU A 113 -2.22 -20.93 -2.34
N LYS A 114 -3.53 -20.99 -2.43
CA LYS A 114 -4.24 -22.28 -2.52
C LYS A 114 -4.77 -22.45 -3.93
N GLU A 115 -4.75 -23.67 -4.41
CA GLU A 115 -5.28 -23.95 -5.72
C GLU A 115 -6.78 -23.69 -5.75
N ASP A 116 -7.24 -23.11 -6.82
CA ASP A 116 -8.64 -22.81 -6.99
C ASP A 116 -9.29 -23.95 -7.76
N THR A 117 -9.60 -25.01 -7.07
CA THR A 117 -10.19 -26.17 -7.69
C THR A 117 -11.63 -25.88 -8.10
N GLN A 118 -12.26 -24.93 -7.44
CA GLN A 118 -13.62 -24.66 -7.79
C GLN A 118 -13.77 -23.91 -9.08
N ASN A 119 -12.83 -23.09 -9.35
CA ASN A 119 -12.88 -22.29 -10.54
C ASN A 119 -12.76 -23.18 -11.77
N LEU A 120 -12.01 -24.25 -11.67
CA LEU A 120 -11.88 -25.13 -12.79
C LEU A 120 -13.19 -25.88 -13.02
N ASP A 121 -13.87 -26.25 -11.95
CA ASP A 121 -15.10 -26.94 -12.10
C ASP A 121 -16.15 -26.04 -12.69
N GLU A 122 -16.12 -24.79 -12.30
CA GLU A 122 -17.07 -23.88 -12.78
C GLU A 122 -16.91 -23.63 -14.24
N VAL A 123 -15.71 -23.53 -14.70
CA VAL A 123 -15.44 -23.27 -16.08
C VAL A 123 -15.97 -24.45 -16.91
N VAL A 124 -15.79 -25.66 -16.43
CA VAL A 124 -16.21 -26.80 -17.16
C VAL A 124 -17.72 -26.81 -17.27
N VAL A 125 -18.40 -26.52 -16.20
CA VAL A 125 -19.82 -26.57 -16.21
C VAL A 125 -20.40 -25.51 -17.10
N VAL A 126 -19.85 -24.36 -16.99
CA VAL A 126 -20.40 -23.25 -17.72
C VAL A 126 -20.20 -23.49 -19.19
N GLY A 127 -19.11 -24.06 -19.53
CA GLY A 127 -18.83 -24.28 -20.89
C GLY A 127 -19.88 -25.12 -21.51
N TYR A 128 -20.63 -25.81 -20.76
CA TYR A 128 -21.46 -26.61 -21.28
C TYR A 128 -22.77 -26.31 -21.33
N GLY A 129 -23.17 -26.00 -20.56
CA GLY A 129 -24.32 -25.86 -20.49
C GLY A 129 -25.13 -24.92 -20.72
N THR A 130 -25.49 -24.59 -20.97
CA THR A 130 -26.25 -23.67 -20.93
C THR A 130 -26.70 -23.16 -21.95
N GLN A 131 -26.60 -23.26 -22.41
CA GLN A 131 -26.84 -22.63 -23.22
C GLN A 131 -27.78 -22.95 -23.82
N GLN A 132 -27.90 -23.55 -23.62
CA GLN A 132 -28.54 -23.77 -24.00
C GLN A 132 -29.57 -23.70 -23.85
N LYS A 133 -29.58 -23.63 -23.54
CA LYS A 133 -30.41 -23.49 -23.37
C LYS A 133 -31.20 -23.16 -23.74
N LYS A 134 -30.99 -23.09 -24.10
CA LYS A 134 -31.58 -22.72 -24.47
C LYS A 134 -32.28 -22.97 -24.80
N ASP A 135 -32.03 -23.40 -24.73
CA ASP A 135 -32.52 -23.48 -24.95
C ASP A 135 -33.30 -23.63 -25.07
N ILE A 136 -33.25 -23.76 -25.05
CA ILE A 136 -33.82 -23.72 -25.13
C ILE A 136 -34.71 -23.70 -25.36
N THR A 137 -34.94 -23.80 -25.57
CA THR A 137 -35.59 -23.67 -25.81
C THR A 137 -36.26 -23.73 -26.05
N GLY A 138 -36.15 -23.94 -25.92
CA GLY A 138 -36.58 -23.97 -26.29
C GLY A 138 -37.08 -23.73 -26.68
#